data_384772d217458c6615f9974169b42c77
#
_entry.id   384772d217458c6615f9974169b42c77
#
_cell.length_a   1.000
_cell.length_b   1.000
_cell.length_c   1.000
_cell.angle_alpha   90.00
_cell.angle_beta   90.00
_cell.angle_gamma   90.00
#
_symmetry.space_group_name_H-M   'P 1'
#
loop_
_entity.id
_entity.type
_entity.pdbx_description
1 polymer ?
#
loop_
_entity_poly.entity_id
_entity_poly.type
_entity_poly.pdbx_seq_one_letter_code
_entity_poly.pdbx_strand_id
1 'polypeptide(L)'
;MRIFQLALACVFILLAAGCATAHRDKPSVVQVDLGKLLDARVVITQTAGRLQMANYSLDRGDSSVLITKSAAKIAQAGRLNTLPDSGFFAANKQHPDVQLPYALAGSGPQVHRSPDRSETYSFSVSPGKYRQMQLFFISAAGPTPISVKLQYLDGSSAQRTTLVPDFYFLLKPGDKDWFVLAEDFGKVNRSGKMTESVHHFIHGFSLNPDPAKVLQQVEVSKLNSKSVLNLFGATGKLAD
;
A
#
# COMPACT_ATOMS: atom_id res chain seq x y z
N MET A 1 -83.94 -10.38 33.33
CA MET A 1 -82.53 -10.69 33.48
C MET A 1 -81.92 -10.68 32.07
N ARG A 2 -81.26 -9.57 31.67
CA ARG A 2 -80.72 -9.38 30.31
C ARG A 2 -79.20 -9.54 30.39
N ILE A 3 -78.70 -10.52 29.63
CA ILE A 3 -77.30 -10.86 29.52
C ILE A 3 -76.73 -10.04 28.35
N PHE A 4 -75.78 -9.12 28.64
CA PHE A 4 -75.04 -8.37 27.65
C PHE A 4 -73.89 -9.22 27.11
N GLN A 5 -73.88 -9.44 25.81
CA GLN A 5 -72.71 -10.00 25.08
C GLN A 5 -71.81 -8.86 24.66
N LEU A 6 -70.60 -8.84 25.18
CA LEU A 6 -69.50 -7.96 24.70
C LEU A 6 -68.77 -8.72 23.57
N ALA A 7 -68.81 -8.15 22.37
CA ALA A 7 -68.00 -8.59 21.25
C ALA A 7 -66.61 -7.94 21.33
N LEU A 8 -65.58 -8.75 21.49
CA LEU A 8 -64.19 -8.33 21.49
C LEU A 8 -63.64 -8.37 20.05
N ALA A 9 -63.46 -7.18 19.44
CA ALA A 9 -62.85 -7.08 18.12
C ALA A 9 -61.32 -7.08 18.25
N CYS A 10 -60.70 -8.18 17.82
CA CYS A 10 -59.24 -8.25 17.67
C CYS A 10 -58.81 -7.54 16.40
N VAL A 11 -58.16 -6.39 16.56
CA VAL A 11 -57.49 -5.68 15.47
C VAL A 11 -56.09 -6.33 15.29
N PHE A 12 -55.91 -7.07 14.23
CA PHE A 12 -54.57 -7.54 13.79
C PHE A 12 -53.86 -6.42 13.09
N ILE A 13 -52.89 -5.81 13.78
CA ILE A 13 -51.91 -4.88 13.14
C ILE A 13 -50.80 -5.76 12.52
N LEU A 14 -50.85 -5.94 11.20
CA LEU A 14 -49.74 -6.48 10.42
C LEU A 14 -48.61 -5.47 10.37
N LEU A 15 -47.60 -5.63 11.22
CA LEU A 15 -46.31 -4.96 11.11
C LEU A 15 -45.57 -5.58 9.92
N ALA A 16 -45.63 -4.92 8.76
CA ALA A 16 -44.73 -5.19 7.65
C ALA A 16 -43.33 -4.78 8.05
N ALA A 17 -42.55 -5.73 8.57
CA ALA A 17 -41.11 -5.55 8.75
C ALA A 17 -40.46 -5.44 7.35
N GLY A 18 -40.30 -4.21 6.86
CA GLY A 18 -39.48 -3.95 5.68
C GLY A 18 -38.04 -4.35 5.98
N CYS A 19 -37.59 -5.49 5.46
CA CYS A 19 -36.17 -5.80 5.35
C CYS A 19 -35.51 -4.74 4.46
N ALA A 20 -35.04 -3.67 5.06
CA ALA A 20 -34.06 -2.80 4.41
C ALA A 20 -32.78 -3.65 4.23
N THR A 21 -32.60 -4.19 3.03
CA THR A 21 -31.30 -4.72 2.61
C THR A 21 -30.32 -3.55 2.66
N ALA A 22 -29.53 -3.52 3.73
CA ALA A 22 -28.41 -2.59 3.82
C ALA A 22 -27.51 -2.88 2.59
N HIS A 23 -27.58 -2.04 1.58
CA HIS A 23 -26.61 -1.97 0.51
C HIS A 23 -25.29 -1.64 1.22
N ARG A 24 -24.47 -2.66 1.49
CA ARG A 24 -23.08 -2.43 1.85
C ARG A 24 -22.45 -1.84 0.61
N ASP A 25 -22.31 -0.52 0.60
CA ASP A 25 -21.50 0.16 -0.41
C ASP A 25 -20.15 -0.55 -0.46
N LYS A 26 -19.78 -1.08 -1.63
CA LYS A 26 -18.45 -1.64 -1.84
C LYS A 26 -17.46 -0.53 -1.49
N PRO A 27 -16.42 -0.81 -0.68
CA PRO A 27 -15.45 0.21 -0.37
C PRO A 27 -14.89 0.77 -1.69
N SER A 28 -14.96 2.07 -1.86
CA SER A 28 -14.45 2.74 -3.07
C SER A 28 -12.93 2.59 -3.22
N VAL A 29 -12.26 2.18 -2.15
CA VAL A 29 -10.80 1.97 -2.05
C VAL A 29 -10.52 0.50 -1.70
N VAL A 30 -9.64 -0.12 -2.49
CA VAL A 30 -9.19 -1.51 -2.31
C VAL A 30 -7.71 -1.51 -2.01
N GLN A 31 -7.32 -2.03 -0.84
CA GLN A 31 -5.92 -2.33 -0.54
C GLN A 31 -5.58 -3.66 -1.24
N VAL A 32 -4.51 -3.66 -2.04
CA VAL A 32 -4.09 -4.85 -2.78
C VAL A 32 -3.29 -5.77 -1.87
N ASP A 33 -3.68 -7.03 -1.78
CA ASP A 33 -2.91 -8.04 -1.05
C ASP A 33 -1.68 -8.46 -1.88
N LEU A 34 -0.50 -8.09 -1.43
CA LEU A 34 0.78 -8.46 -2.01
C LEU A 34 1.46 -9.63 -1.28
N GLY A 35 0.79 -10.27 -0.29
CA GLY A 35 1.42 -11.21 0.64
C GLY A 35 2.26 -12.31 -0.03
N LYS A 36 1.81 -12.87 -1.16
CA LYS A 36 2.55 -13.90 -1.91
C LYS A 36 3.76 -13.37 -2.66
N LEU A 37 3.81 -12.08 -2.93
CA LEU A 37 4.91 -11.42 -3.65
C LEU A 37 6.00 -10.94 -2.70
N LEU A 38 5.65 -10.60 -1.46
CA LEU A 38 6.61 -10.02 -0.50
C LEU A 38 7.71 -11.03 -0.15
N ASP A 39 8.97 -10.58 -0.15
CA ASP A 39 10.13 -11.43 0.05
C ASP A 39 11.21 -10.85 0.99
N ALA A 40 11.11 -9.58 1.36
CA ALA A 40 12.12 -8.90 2.14
C ALA A 40 11.53 -8.07 3.31
N ARG A 41 12.32 -7.93 4.38
CA ARG A 41 12.08 -6.98 5.47
C ARG A 41 13.12 -5.87 5.40
N VAL A 42 12.66 -4.65 5.21
CA VAL A 42 13.49 -3.44 5.11
C VAL A 42 13.08 -2.37 6.13
N VAL A 43 12.06 -2.69 6.96
CA VAL A 43 11.59 -1.82 8.04
C VAL A 43 11.74 -2.56 9.37
N ILE A 44 12.47 -1.95 10.31
CA ILE A 44 12.49 -2.41 11.69
C ILE A 44 11.19 -2.00 12.36
N THR A 45 10.44 -2.98 12.84
CA THR A 45 9.17 -2.80 13.55
C THR A 45 9.27 -3.34 14.96
N GLN A 46 8.21 -3.24 15.74
CA GLN A 46 8.13 -3.93 17.03
C GLN A 46 6.83 -4.75 17.12
N THR A 47 6.88 -5.87 17.82
CA THR A 47 5.72 -6.69 18.17
C THR A 47 5.87 -7.12 19.62
N ALA A 48 4.85 -6.83 20.44
CA ALA A 48 4.84 -7.14 21.87
C ALA A 48 6.13 -6.67 22.62
N GLY A 49 6.61 -5.46 22.31
CA GLY A 49 7.80 -4.87 22.93
C GLY A 49 9.14 -5.45 22.45
N ARG A 50 9.14 -6.32 21.44
CA ARG A 50 10.37 -6.89 20.85
C ARG A 50 10.60 -6.34 19.45
N LEU A 51 11.84 -5.99 19.15
CA LEU A 51 12.23 -5.56 17.79
C LEU A 51 12.12 -6.73 16.81
N GLN A 52 11.53 -6.42 15.65
CA GLN A 52 11.54 -7.26 14.48
C GLN A 52 12.55 -6.65 13.50
N MET A 53 13.73 -7.23 13.45
CA MET A 53 14.87 -6.68 12.70
C MET A 53 14.67 -6.84 11.19
N ALA A 54 15.23 -5.91 10.40
CA ALA A 54 15.32 -6.03 8.96
C ALA A 54 16.36 -7.10 8.58
N ASN A 55 16.07 -7.88 7.55
CA ASN A 55 17.01 -8.84 6.98
C ASN A 55 17.69 -8.33 5.70
N TYR A 56 17.13 -7.25 5.11
CA TYR A 56 17.69 -6.57 3.95
C TYR A 56 17.78 -5.05 4.18
N SER A 57 18.69 -4.42 3.44
CA SER A 57 18.74 -2.97 3.27
C SER A 57 17.92 -2.56 2.04
N LEU A 58 17.45 -1.32 2.00
CA LEU A 58 16.80 -0.73 0.83
C LEU A 58 17.73 -0.66 -0.38
N ASP A 59 18.99 -0.47 -0.12
CA ASP A 59 20.08 -0.42 -1.11
C ASP A 59 20.93 -1.71 -1.11
N ARG A 60 22.17 -1.61 -1.59
CA ARG A 60 23.14 -2.72 -1.61
C ARG A 60 23.93 -2.90 -0.32
N GLY A 61 23.93 -1.86 0.52
CA GLY A 61 24.71 -1.85 1.78
C GLY A 61 23.90 -2.34 2.97
N ASP A 62 24.38 -2.00 4.16
CA ASP A 62 23.76 -2.36 5.45
C ASP A 62 23.16 -1.17 6.19
N SER A 63 23.24 0.04 5.62
CA SER A 63 22.99 1.30 6.31
C SER A 63 21.68 1.98 5.94
N SER A 64 20.86 1.38 5.08
CA SER A 64 19.62 1.97 4.57
C SER A 64 18.40 1.11 4.93
N VAL A 65 18.03 1.11 6.20
CA VAL A 65 16.86 0.42 6.74
C VAL A 65 15.93 1.46 7.33
N LEU A 66 14.63 1.30 7.14
CA LEU A 66 13.62 2.15 7.78
C LEU A 66 13.29 1.64 9.18
N ILE A 67 12.69 2.51 9.98
CA ILE A 67 12.29 2.16 11.34
C ILE A 67 10.97 2.84 11.71
N THR A 68 10.11 2.14 12.43
CA THR A 68 8.87 2.71 12.96
C THR A 68 9.12 3.46 14.27
N LYS A 69 8.16 4.30 14.66
CA LYS A 69 8.26 5.16 15.85
C LYS A 69 8.53 4.39 17.15
N SER A 70 7.78 3.34 17.40
CA SER A 70 7.95 2.53 18.62
C SER A 70 9.22 1.71 18.58
N ALA A 71 9.59 1.18 17.40
CA ALA A 71 10.85 0.45 17.24
C ALA A 71 12.07 1.35 17.46
N ALA A 72 12.05 2.60 16.98
CA ALA A 72 13.13 3.56 17.18
C ALA A 72 13.36 3.89 18.67
N LYS A 73 12.30 3.95 19.48
CA LYS A 73 12.40 4.13 20.93
C LYS A 73 13.10 2.94 21.59
N ILE A 74 12.71 1.71 21.24
CA ILE A 74 13.32 0.48 21.81
C ILE A 74 14.79 0.35 21.37
N ALA A 75 15.08 0.63 20.10
CA ALA A 75 16.44 0.58 19.55
C ALA A 75 17.34 1.72 20.03
N GLN A 76 16.79 2.73 20.71
CA GLN A 76 17.49 3.96 21.07
C GLN A 76 18.17 4.62 19.86
N ALA A 77 17.46 4.65 18.74
CA ALA A 77 17.99 5.04 17.43
C ALA A 77 18.36 6.53 17.32
N GLY A 78 18.10 7.33 18.36
CA GLY A 78 18.35 8.77 18.36
C GLY A 78 17.17 9.58 17.79
N ARG A 79 17.45 10.83 17.42
CA ARG A 79 16.44 11.75 16.85
C ARG A 79 16.42 11.59 15.34
N LEU A 80 15.44 10.85 14.82
CA LEU A 80 15.18 10.73 13.39
C LEU A 80 13.67 10.76 13.15
N ASN A 81 13.26 11.15 11.95
CA ASN A 81 11.89 10.98 11.51
C ASN A 81 11.64 9.50 11.19
N THR A 82 10.51 8.99 11.63
CA THR A 82 10.20 7.56 11.58
C THR A 82 8.91 7.31 10.82
N LEU A 83 8.76 6.10 10.31
CA LEU A 83 7.48 5.65 9.77
C LEU A 83 6.44 5.48 10.90
N PRO A 84 5.14 5.67 10.60
CA PRO A 84 4.07 5.39 11.57
C PRO A 84 4.01 3.89 11.90
N ASP A 85 3.81 3.55 13.17
CA ASP A 85 3.70 2.15 13.61
C ASP A 85 2.52 1.43 12.94
N SER A 86 1.43 2.15 12.64
CA SER A 86 0.25 1.62 11.99
C SER A 86 0.44 1.28 10.52
N GLY A 87 1.46 1.84 9.85
CA GLY A 87 1.59 1.76 8.39
C GLY A 87 0.46 2.43 7.61
N PHE A 88 -0.38 3.18 8.31
CA PHE A 88 -1.54 3.85 7.73
C PHE A 88 -1.21 5.29 7.36
N PHE A 89 -1.60 5.68 6.16
CA PHE A 89 -1.49 7.03 5.60
C PHE A 89 -2.89 7.49 5.19
N ALA A 90 -3.40 8.50 5.88
CA ALA A 90 -4.73 9.03 5.64
C ALA A 90 -4.85 9.66 4.25
N ALA A 91 -6.03 9.53 3.65
CA ALA A 91 -6.34 10.10 2.34
C ALA A 91 -6.04 11.61 2.29
N ASN A 92 -5.56 12.04 1.13
CA ASN A 92 -5.34 13.44 0.80
C ASN A 92 -5.70 13.72 -0.67
N LYS A 93 -5.28 14.85 -1.22
CA LYS A 93 -5.56 15.20 -2.63
C LYS A 93 -4.87 14.28 -3.64
N GLN A 94 -3.81 13.58 -3.26
CA GLN A 94 -2.96 12.78 -4.15
C GLN A 94 -3.26 11.28 -4.06
N HIS A 95 -3.69 10.79 -2.89
CA HIS A 95 -3.97 9.37 -2.67
C HIS A 95 -5.17 9.15 -1.74
N PRO A 96 -5.89 8.03 -1.87
CA PRO A 96 -6.85 7.56 -0.88
C PRO A 96 -6.14 7.09 0.40
N ASP A 97 -6.88 6.55 1.36
CA ASP A 97 -6.30 5.83 2.49
C ASP A 97 -5.37 4.70 1.99
N VAL A 98 -4.18 4.64 2.54
CA VAL A 98 -3.15 3.65 2.18
C VAL A 98 -2.72 2.89 3.43
N GLN A 99 -2.74 1.56 3.36
CA GLN A 99 -2.19 0.68 4.38
C GLN A 99 -0.97 -0.05 3.83
N LEU A 100 0.22 0.24 4.34
CA LEU A 100 1.43 -0.47 3.93
C LEU A 100 1.62 -1.76 4.74
N PRO A 101 2.04 -2.87 4.10
CA PRO A 101 2.16 -4.19 4.73
C PRO A 101 3.11 -4.25 5.92
N TYR A 102 4.12 -3.39 6.00
CA TYR A 102 5.16 -3.49 7.03
C TYR A 102 4.60 -3.49 8.48
N ALA A 103 3.48 -2.82 8.70
CA ALA A 103 2.86 -2.77 10.02
C ALA A 103 2.10 -4.06 10.39
N LEU A 104 1.65 -4.80 9.39
CA LEU A 104 0.84 -6.01 9.54
C LEU A 104 1.66 -7.29 9.43
N ALA A 105 2.91 -7.19 8.97
CA ALA A 105 3.75 -8.33 8.62
C ALA A 105 4.23 -9.16 9.84
N GLY A 106 4.07 -8.67 11.07
CA GLY A 106 4.67 -9.32 12.24
C GLY A 106 6.17 -9.54 12.04
N SER A 107 6.61 -10.81 11.97
CA SER A 107 7.98 -11.21 11.60
C SER A 107 8.15 -11.53 10.10
N GLY A 108 7.06 -11.48 9.31
CA GLY A 108 7.05 -11.82 7.88
C GLY A 108 7.65 -10.73 6.97
N PRO A 109 7.73 -10.98 5.66
CA PRO A 109 8.22 -10.02 4.67
C PRO A 109 7.29 -8.81 4.56
N GLN A 110 7.82 -7.69 4.12
CA GLN A 110 7.17 -6.37 4.14
C GLN A 110 7.11 -5.70 2.78
N VAL A 111 8.03 -6.06 1.88
CA VAL A 111 8.17 -5.51 0.54
C VAL A 111 8.55 -6.61 -0.43
N HIS A 112 8.27 -6.39 -1.72
CA HIS A 112 8.98 -7.11 -2.76
C HIS A 112 10.22 -6.33 -3.15
N ARG A 113 11.39 -6.97 -3.03
CA ARG A 113 12.68 -6.36 -3.26
C ARG A 113 13.35 -6.90 -4.52
N SER A 114 13.35 -6.09 -5.57
CA SER A 114 14.10 -6.36 -6.79
C SER A 114 15.54 -5.86 -6.66
N PRO A 115 16.54 -6.74 -6.49
CA PRO A 115 17.93 -6.34 -6.35
C PRO A 115 18.51 -5.81 -7.68
N ASP A 116 19.83 -5.78 -7.79
CA ASP A 116 20.58 -5.25 -8.92
C ASP A 116 20.56 -6.13 -10.18
N ARG A 117 19.39 -6.56 -10.60
CA ARG A 117 19.11 -7.24 -11.87
C ARG A 117 17.81 -6.77 -12.47
N SER A 118 17.64 -6.94 -13.78
CA SER A 118 16.32 -6.82 -14.41
C SER A 118 15.43 -7.94 -13.92
N GLU A 119 14.17 -7.63 -13.64
CA GLU A 119 13.21 -8.56 -13.10
C GLU A 119 11.80 -8.19 -13.53
N THR A 120 10.96 -9.17 -13.76
CA THR A 120 9.52 -8.99 -13.98
C THR A 120 8.76 -9.81 -12.95
N TYR A 121 7.80 -9.19 -12.30
CA TYR A 121 6.90 -9.83 -11.35
C TYR A 121 5.47 -9.34 -11.55
N SER A 122 4.51 -10.12 -11.08
CA SER A 122 3.10 -9.74 -11.19
C SER A 122 2.33 -10.10 -9.92
N PHE A 123 1.23 -9.40 -9.71
CA PHE A 123 0.27 -9.68 -8.65
C PHE A 123 -1.15 -9.48 -9.13
N SER A 124 -2.05 -10.30 -8.59
CA SER A 124 -3.47 -10.18 -8.86
C SER A 124 -4.08 -9.04 -8.07
N VAL A 125 -5.07 -8.39 -8.63
CA VAL A 125 -5.96 -7.46 -7.92
C VAL A 125 -7.36 -8.08 -7.84
N SER A 126 -8.17 -7.68 -6.88
CA SER A 126 -9.59 -8.06 -6.86
C SER A 126 -10.21 -7.63 -8.18
N PRO A 127 -10.78 -8.57 -8.98
CA PRO A 127 -11.35 -8.21 -10.28
C PRO A 127 -12.39 -7.10 -10.14
N GLY A 128 -12.19 -6.01 -10.86
CA GLY A 128 -13.05 -4.83 -10.78
C GLY A 128 -12.71 -3.77 -11.81
N LYS A 129 -13.63 -2.85 -11.97
CA LYS A 129 -13.40 -1.64 -12.77
C LYS A 129 -12.73 -0.61 -11.86
N TYR A 130 -11.53 -0.19 -12.22
CA TYR A 130 -10.75 0.78 -11.45
C TYR A 130 -10.63 2.08 -12.22
N ARG A 131 -10.82 3.20 -11.54
CA ARG A 131 -10.50 4.53 -12.08
C ARG A 131 -9.07 4.95 -11.78
N GLN A 132 -8.43 4.32 -10.77
CA GLN A 132 -7.06 4.60 -10.38
C GLN A 132 -6.43 3.38 -9.72
N MET A 133 -5.17 3.12 -10.05
CA MET A 133 -4.28 2.22 -9.32
C MET A 133 -3.05 3.01 -8.86
N GLN A 134 -2.59 2.76 -7.66
CA GLN A 134 -1.40 3.39 -7.11
C GLN A 134 -0.45 2.34 -6.58
N LEU A 135 0.83 2.48 -6.95
CA LEU A 135 1.92 1.61 -6.51
C LEU A 135 2.90 2.44 -5.68
N PHE A 136 3.39 1.89 -4.58
CA PHE A 136 4.27 2.60 -3.65
C PHE A 136 5.67 2.02 -3.69
N PHE A 137 6.65 2.84 -4.05
CA PHE A 137 8.01 2.41 -4.31
C PHE A 137 9.04 3.19 -3.49
N ILE A 138 10.14 2.50 -3.22
CA ILE A 138 11.45 3.08 -2.94
C ILE A 138 12.44 2.56 -3.97
N SER A 139 13.06 3.47 -4.73
CA SER A 139 14.24 3.17 -5.53
C SER A 139 15.48 3.64 -4.80
N ALA A 140 16.48 2.80 -4.66
CA ALA A 140 17.74 3.10 -3.99
C ALA A 140 18.94 2.75 -4.87
N ALA A 141 20.06 3.44 -4.64
CA ALA A 141 21.26 3.40 -5.50
C ALA A 141 20.99 3.93 -6.93
N GLY A 142 20.14 4.93 -7.02
CA GLY A 142 19.74 5.62 -8.24
C GLY A 142 18.30 5.37 -8.67
N PRO A 143 17.79 6.17 -9.60
CA PRO A 143 16.45 6.02 -10.13
C PRO A 143 16.31 4.73 -10.94
N THR A 144 15.11 4.12 -10.90
CA THR A 144 14.83 2.83 -11.55
C THR A 144 13.84 3.00 -12.69
N PRO A 145 14.22 2.73 -13.95
CA PRO A 145 13.25 2.61 -15.03
C PRO A 145 12.42 1.34 -14.87
N ILE A 146 11.10 1.51 -14.93
CA ILE A 146 10.13 0.41 -14.86
C ILE A 146 9.13 0.49 -16.00
N SER A 147 8.55 -0.67 -16.32
CA SER A 147 7.34 -0.78 -17.12
C SER A 147 6.26 -1.43 -16.29
N VAL A 148 5.08 -0.81 -16.23
CA VAL A 148 3.90 -1.37 -15.57
C VAL A 148 2.87 -1.71 -16.61
N LYS A 149 2.40 -2.97 -16.62
CA LYS A 149 1.38 -3.49 -17.51
C LYS A 149 0.14 -3.85 -16.71
N LEU A 150 -0.98 -3.31 -17.10
CA LEU A 150 -2.31 -3.61 -16.58
C LEU A 150 -2.94 -4.67 -17.47
N GLN A 151 -3.37 -5.79 -16.90
CA GLN A 151 -3.99 -6.88 -17.65
C GLN A 151 -5.48 -6.98 -17.29
N TYR A 152 -6.32 -6.96 -18.30
CA TYR A 152 -7.77 -6.98 -18.15
C TYR A 152 -8.34 -8.36 -18.40
N LEU A 153 -9.52 -8.61 -17.85
CA LEU A 153 -10.22 -9.90 -17.95
C LEU A 153 -10.59 -10.27 -19.40
N ASP A 154 -10.76 -9.27 -20.27
CA ASP A 154 -11.03 -9.45 -21.71
C ASP A 154 -9.78 -9.85 -22.53
N GLY A 155 -8.63 -10.06 -21.87
CA GLY A 155 -7.35 -10.40 -22.51
C GLY A 155 -6.58 -9.19 -23.03
N SER A 156 -7.15 -7.99 -23.04
CA SER A 156 -6.45 -6.77 -23.42
C SER A 156 -5.49 -6.29 -22.33
N SER A 157 -4.57 -5.41 -22.68
CA SER A 157 -3.66 -4.81 -21.70
C SER A 157 -3.34 -3.36 -22.05
N ALA A 158 -2.94 -2.59 -21.01
CA ALA A 158 -2.36 -1.26 -21.13
C ALA A 158 -0.99 -1.24 -20.46
N GLN A 159 -0.03 -0.52 -21.02
CA GLN A 159 1.35 -0.48 -20.51
C GLN A 159 1.83 0.95 -20.38
N ARG A 160 2.57 1.23 -19.30
CA ARG A 160 3.21 2.52 -19.03
C ARG A 160 4.66 2.30 -18.63
N THR A 161 5.57 3.00 -19.28
CA THR A 161 6.98 3.06 -18.86
C THR A 161 7.24 4.38 -18.15
N THR A 162 7.98 4.33 -17.04
CA THR A 162 8.30 5.49 -16.21
C THR A 162 9.61 5.29 -15.48
N LEU A 163 10.07 6.34 -14.79
CA LEU A 163 11.28 6.32 -13.96
C LEU A 163 10.87 6.50 -12.50
N VAL A 164 11.08 5.48 -11.66
CA VAL A 164 10.93 5.59 -10.21
C VAL A 164 12.04 6.49 -9.68
N PRO A 165 11.73 7.62 -9.02
CA PRO A 165 12.75 8.49 -8.46
C PRO A 165 13.58 7.78 -7.39
N ASP A 166 14.86 8.14 -7.27
CA ASP A 166 15.64 7.71 -6.11
C ASP A 166 15.06 8.28 -4.82
N PHE A 167 15.09 7.51 -3.75
CA PHE A 167 14.44 7.86 -2.47
C PHE A 167 15.05 9.08 -1.75
N TYR A 168 16.13 9.63 -2.26
CA TYR A 168 16.71 10.89 -1.81
C TYR A 168 16.12 12.13 -2.50
N PHE A 169 15.38 11.96 -3.59
CA PHE A 169 14.98 13.09 -4.41
C PHE A 169 13.49 13.41 -4.28
N LEU A 170 13.21 14.69 -4.05
CA LEU A 170 11.90 15.25 -4.26
C LEU A 170 11.49 15.13 -5.74
N LEU A 171 10.19 15.00 -5.95
CA LEU A 171 9.63 14.98 -7.30
C LEU A 171 9.86 16.32 -7.99
N LYS A 172 10.12 16.26 -9.31
CA LYS A 172 10.23 17.46 -10.12
C LYS A 172 8.84 18.06 -10.38
N PRO A 173 8.73 19.40 -10.45
CA PRO A 173 7.50 20.00 -10.92
C PRO A 173 7.15 19.48 -12.33
N GLY A 174 5.95 18.93 -12.49
CA GLY A 174 5.50 18.34 -13.76
C GLY A 174 5.41 16.82 -13.81
N ASP A 175 5.91 16.11 -12.80
CA ASP A 175 5.71 14.65 -12.66
C ASP A 175 4.27 14.35 -12.24
N LYS A 176 3.34 14.44 -13.19
CA LYS A 176 1.88 14.35 -12.92
C LYS A 176 1.42 12.99 -12.38
N ASP A 177 2.15 11.93 -12.69
CA ASP A 177 1.79 10.56 -12.29
C ASP A 177 2.46 10.14 -10.98
N TRP A 178 3.38 10.95 -10.45
CA TRP A 178 4.12 10.70 -9.23
C TRP A 178 3.68 11.62 -8.09
N PHE A 179 3.70 11.10 -6.87
CA PHE A 179 3.49 11.87 -5.65
C PHE A 179 4.34 11.30 -4.51
N VAL A 180 4.47 12.03 -3.42
CA VAL A 180 5.13 11.57 -2.20
C VAL A 180 4.08 11.03 -1.24
N LEU A 181 4.18 9.75 -0.87
CA LEU A 181 3.32 9.12 0.13
C LEU A 181 3.82 9.44 1.55
N ALA A 182 5.12 9.30 1.76
CA ALA A 182 5.78 9.61 3.02
C ALA A 182 7.06 10.37 2.74
N GLU A 183 7.32 11.40 3.52
CA GLU A 183 8.42 12.33 3.32
C GLU A 183 9.29 12.47 4.56
N ASP A 184 10.52 12.89 4.31
CA ASP A 184 11.46 13.34 5.33
C ASP A 184 11.77 12.31 6.43
N PHE A 185 11.65 11.02 6.16
CA PHE A 185 12.03 10.02 7.15
C PHE A 185 13.54 9.75 7.15
N GLY A 186 14.03 9.32 8.31
CA GLY A 186 15.41 8.93 8.50
C GLY A 186 15.63 7.45 8.23
N LYS A 187 16.88 7.01 8.25
CA LYS A 187 17.28 5.62 8.13
C LYS A 187 18.24 5.19 9.22
N VAL A 188 18.27 3.89 9.44
CA VAL A 188 19.15 3.22 10.39
C VAL A 188 19.91 2.11 9.66
N ASN A 189 20.96 1.61 10.29
CA ASN A 189 21.56 0.34 9.86
C ASN A 189 20.72 -0.86 10.34
N ARG A 190 21.06 -2.06 9.93
CA ARG A 190 20.32 -3.27 10.31
C ARG A 190 20.32 -3.57 11.81
N SER A 191 21.24 -2.96 12.61
CA SER A 191 21.21 -3.06 14.08
C SER A 191 20.34 -1.98 14.75
N GLY A 192 19.68 -1.11 13.99
CA GLY A 192 18.80 -0.06 14.51
C GLY A 192 19.51 1.24 14.87
N LYS A 193 20.82 1.37 14.61
CA LYS A 193 21.57 2.60 14.86
C LYS A 193 21.33 3.58 13.71
N MET A 194 20.99 4.83 14.05
CA MET A 194 20.77 5.90 13.07
C MET A 194 21.98 6.09 12.17
N THR A 195 21.75 6.17 10.88
CA THR A 195 22.73 6.53 9.86
C THR A 195 22.43 7.88 9.21
N GLU A 196 21.15 8.24 9.18
CA GLU A 196 20.69 9.54 8.68
C GLU A 196 19.34 9.89 9.32
N SER A 197 19.10 11.17 9.63
CA SER A 197 17.91 11.57 10.41
C SER A 197 16.68 11.91 9.57
N VAL A 198 16.85 12.35 8.32
CA VAL A 198 15.81 12.87 7.39
C VAL A 198 16.22 12.67 5.93
N HIS A 199 15.43 13.20 5.00
CA HIS A 199 15.65 13.31 3.56
C HIS A 199 15.37 12.06 2.74
N HIS A 200 14.48 11.18 3.19
CA HIS A 200 14.07 10.01 2.41
C HIS A 200 12.57 10.01 2.15
N PHE A 201 12.18 9.43 1.01
CA PHE A 201 10.82 9.49 0.51
C PHE A 201 10.30 8.12 0.05
N ILE A 202 9.03 7.83 0.35
CA ILE A 202 8.28 6.78 -0.34
C ILE A 202 7.47 7.46 -1.44
N HIS A 203 7.72 7.05 -2.68
CA HIS A 203 7.03 7.60 -3.84
C HIS A 203 5.81 6.76 -4.23
N GLY A 204 4.72 7.42 -4.54
CA GLY A 204 3.52 6.82 -5.12
C GLY A 204 3.45 7.08 -6.63
N PHE A 205 3.15 6.05 -7.39
CA PHE A 205 2.93 6.11 -8.84
C PHE A 205 1.46 5.86 -9.15
N SER A 206 0.79 6.81 -9.79
CA SER A 206 -0.61 6.72 -10.18
C SER A 206 -0.76 6.24 -11.61
N LEU A 207 -1.62 5.26 -11.81
CA LEU A 207 -2.06 4.71 -13.08
C LEU A 207 -3.56 4.91 -13.22
N ASN A 208 -4.04 5.18 -14.42
CA ASN A 208 -5.46 5.28 -14.74
C ASN A 208 -5.85 4.09 -15.63
N PRO A 209 -6.32 2.98 -15.05
CA PRO A 209 -6.86 1.87 -15.82
C PRO A 209 -8.05 2.32 -16.65
N ASP A 210 -8.38 1.56 -17.72
CA ASP A 210 -9.61 1.77 -18.48
C ASP A 210 -10.83 1.45 -17.58
N PRO A 211 -11.66 2.43 -17.20
CA PRO A 211 -12.76 2.21 -16.27
C PRO A 211 -13.91 1.39 -16.86
N ALA A 212 -13.91 1.15 -18.18
CA ALA A 212 -14.88 0.27 -18.82
C ALA A 212 -14.51 -1.21 -18.68
N LYS A 213 -13.23 -1.53 -18.37
CA LYS A 213 -12.68 -2.89 -18.34
C LYS A 213 -12.43 -3.38 -16.91
N VAL A 214 -12.55 -4.69 -16.75
CA VAL A 214 -12.25 -5.35 -15.46
C VAL A 214 -10.76 -5.64 -15.38
N LEU A 215 -10.04 -4.93 -14.50
CA LEU A 215 -8.64 -5.20 -14.19
C LEU A 215 -8.53 -6.44 -13.32
N GLN A 216 -7.57 -7.32 -13.62
CA GLN A 216 -7.34 -8.55 -12.85
C GLN A 216 -5.89 -8.72 -12.37
N GLN A 217 -4.92 -8.12 -13.08
CA GLN A 217 -3.49 -8.31 -12.75
C GLN A 217 -2.70 -7.05 -13.10
N VAL A 218 -1.67 -6.82 -12.30
CA VAL A 218 -0.63 -5.81 -12.56
C VAL A 218 0.70 -6.52 -12.67
N GLU A 219 1.45 -6.24 -13.73
CA GLU A 219 2.81 -6.72 -13.95
C GLU A 219 3.76 -5.53 -13.89
N VAL A 220 4.87 -5.68 -13.17
CA VAL A 220 5.92 -4.67 -13.06
C VAL A 220 7.23 -5.27 -13.56
N SER A 221 7.83 -4.63 -14.56
CA SER A 221 9.15 -4.97 -15.07
C SER A 221 10.16 -3.90 -14.68
N LYS A 222 11.16 -4.26 -13.91
CA LYS A 222 12.35 -3.45 -13.65
C LYS A 222 13.31 -3.60 -14.82
N LEU A 223 13.62 -2.48 -15.49
CA LEU A 223 14.29 -2.50 -16.79
C LEU A 223 15.82 -2.36 -16.71
N ASN A 224 16.38 -2.14 -15.52
CA ASN A 224 17.82 -2.03 -15.33
C ASN A 224 18.34 -2.92 -14.20
N SER A 225 19.68 -3.04 -14.13
CA SER A 225 20.41 -3.78 -13.09
C SER A 225 21.21 -2.89 -12.13
N LYS A 226 21.06 -1.56 -12.22
CA LYS A 226 21.93 -0.61 -11.49
C LYS A 226 21.36 -0.13 -10.15
N SER A 227 20.06 -0.26 -9.95
CA SER A 227 19.35 0.20 -8.74
C SER A 227 18.67 -0.94 -8.02
N VAL A 228 18.27 -0.73 -6.80
CA VAL A 228 17.41 -1.64 -6.02
C VAL A 228 16.02 -1.02 -5.96
N LEU A 229 15.02 -1.79 -6.38
CA LEU A 229 13.62 -1.36 -6.34
C LEU A 229 12.89 -2.14 -5.24
N ASN A 230 12.17 -1.41 -4.40
CA ASN A 230 11.34 -2.00 -3.34
C ASN A 230 9.88 -1.57 -3.56
N LEU A 231 8.98 -2.53 -3.80
CA LEU A 231 7.54 -2.30 -3.85
C LEU A 231 6.96 -2.48 -2.45
N PHE A 232 6.45 -1.39 -1.86
CA PHE A 232 5.92 -1.34 -0.50
C PHE A 232 4.44 -1.65 -0.42
N GLY A 233 3.69 -1.49 -1.49
CA GLY A 233 2.24 -1.67 -1.47
C GLY A 233 1.58 -1.24 -2.77
N ALA A 234 0.30 -1.51 -2.86
CA ALA A 234 -0.56 -1.05 -3.93
C ALA A 234 -1.98 -0.82 -3.41
N THR A 235 -2.66 0.17 -3.99
CA THR A 235 -4.08 0.44 -3.68
C THR A 235 -4.82 0.80 -4.96
N GLY A 236 -6.10 0.51 -5.00
CA GLY A 236 -6.96 0.80 -6.13
C GLY A 236 -8.19 1.59 -5.71
N LYS A 237 -8.65 2.50 -6.56
CA LYS A 237 -9.93 3.19 -6.44
C LYS A 237 -10.87 2.67 -7.49
N LEU A 238 -11.99 2.07 -7.07
CA LEU A 238 -12.97 1.53 -7.99
C LEU A 238 -13.65 2.67 -8.78
N ALA A 239 -14.06 2.36 -10.01
CA ALA A 239 -14.99 3.18 -10.76
C ALA A 239 -16.39 3.04 -10.15
N ASP A 240 -17.16 4.11 -10.20
CA ASP A 240 -18.55 4.15 -9.75
C ASP A 240 -19.45 3.30 -10.64
#